data_a8e3c0259b20609f240f162b045aee00
#
_entry.id   a8e3c0259b20609f240f162b045aee00
#
_cell.length_a   1.000
_cell.length_b   1.000
_cell.length_c   1.000
_cell.angle_alpha   90.00
_cell.angle_beta   90.00
_cell.angle_gamma   90.00
#
_symmetry.space_group_name_H-M   'P 1'
#
loop_
_entity.id
_entity.type
_entity.pdbx_description
1 polymer ?
#
loop_
_entity_poly.entity_id
_entity_poly.type
_entity_poly.pdbx_seq_one_letter_code
_entity_poly.pdbx_strand_id
1 'polypeptide(L)'
;MSIPTTTVSELPDDALMVDVREPAEWEAGHAPNAVHIPLGELPARLGELPESDGTVGIVCRMGGRSARAVQWLVMQGYDVANVEGGMLEWERAGKTVIADGDARII
;
A
#
# COMPACT_ATOMS: atom_id res chain seq x y z
N MET A 1 -14.80 -5.54 14.12
CA MET A 1 -14.02 -6.60 13.48
C MET A 1 -12.62 -6.08 13.17
N SER A 2 -11.61 -6.81 13.56
CA SER A 2 -10.24 -6.43 13.27
C SER A 2 -9.79 -7.02 11.92
N ILE A 3 -8.86 -6.33 11.27
CA ILE A 3 -8.22 -6.79 10.04
C ILE A 3 -6.72 -6.97 10.32
N PRO A 4 -6.00 -7.76 9.52
CA PRO A 4 -4.55 -7.84 9.66
C PRO A 4 -3.93 -6.46 9.45
N THR A 5 -3.00 -6.08 10.31
CA THR A 5 -2.30 -4.79 10.23
C THR A 5 -0.80 -5.01 10.40
N THR A 6 -0.04 -4.10 9.82
CA THR A 6 1.40 -3.99 10.03
C THR A 6 1.74 -2.52 10.23
N THR A 7 2.94 -2.24 10.65
CA THR A 7 3.40 -0.87 10.83
C THR A 7 4.54 -0.57 9.88
N VAL A 8 4.75 0.71 9.60
CA VAL A 8 5.84 1.17 8.74
C VAL A 8 7.20 0.72 9.31
N SER A 9 7.35 0.71 10.63
CA SER A 9 8.62 0.31 11.26
C SER A 9 8.95 -1.17 11.07
N GLU A 10 7.96 -2.00 10.80
CA GLU A 10 8.16 -3.43 10.56
C GLU A 10 8.52 -3.76 9.11
N LEU A 11 8.49 -2.76 8.24
CA LEU A 11 8.69 -2.95 6.80
C LEU A 11 10.04 -2.39 6.35
N PRO A 12 10.78 -3.11 5.49
CA PRO A 12 11.97 -2.53 4.86
C PRO A 12 11.59 -1.47 3.82
N ASP A 13 12.53 -0.62 3.42
CA ASP A 13 12.29 0.43 2.43
C ASP A 13 11.83 -0.13 1.08
N ASP A 14 12.26 -1.34 0.74
CA ASP A 14 11.88 -2.02 -0.51
C ASP A 14 10.76 -3.04 -0.32
N ALA A 15 9.97 -2.89 0.74
CA ALA A 15 8.85 -3.80 1.01
C ALA A 15 7.92 -3.92 -0.20
N LEU A 16 7.50 -5.15 -0.47
CA LEU A 16 6.51 -5.41 -1.50
C LEU A 16 5.13 -5.01 -0.97
N MET A 17 4.54 -4.00 -1.61
CA MET A 17 3.24 -3.45 -1.19
C MET A 17 2.35 -3.20 -2.39
N VAL A 18 1.04 -3.11 -2.14
CA VAL A 18 0.08 -2.61 -3.12
C VAL A 18 -0.42 -1.25 -2.64
N ASP A 19 -0.23 -0.24 -3.48
CA ASP A 19 -0.66 1.13 -3.22
C ASP A 19 -2.02 1.34 -3.89
N VAL A 20 -3.05 1.59 -3.08
CA VAL A 20 -4.43 1.71 -3.59
C VAL A 20 -4.89 3.16 -3.72
N ARG A 21 -3.94 4.12 -3.72
CA ARG A 21 -4.23 5.54 -3.89
C ARG A 21 -4.59 5.87 -5.33
N GLU A 22 -5.05 7.09 -5.54
CA GLU A 22 -5.36 7.58 -6.88
C GLU A 22 -4.08 7.88 -7.68
N PRO A 23 -4.16 7.90 -9.03
CA PRO A 23 -2.98 8.12 -9.87
C PRO A 23 -2.18 9.37 -9.54
N ALA A 24 -2.87 10.49 -9.24
CA ALA A 24 -2.16 11.74 -8.90
C ALA A 24 -1.33 11.61 -7.63
N GLU A 25 -1.84 10.87 -6.65
CA GLU A 25 -1.10 10.61 -5.41
C GLU A 25 0.13 9.74 -5.67
N TRP A 26 -0.03 8.71 -6.48
CA TRP A 26 1.06 7.81 -6.86
C TRP A 26 2.15 8.56 -7.61
N GLU A 27 1.78 9.38 -8.58
CA GLU A 27 2.72 10.14 -9.39
C GLU A 27 3.54 11.13 -8.56
N ALA A 28 2.93 11.71 -7.52
CA ALA A 28 3.63 12.64 -6.64
C ALA A 28 4.72 11.97 -5.80
N GLY A 29 4.53 10.70 -5.46
CA GLY A 29 5.52 9.94 -4.71
C GLY A 29 4.96 8.62 -4.22
N HIS A 30 5.78 7.58 -4.25
CA HIS A 30 5.40 6.23 -3.83
C HIS A 30 6.61 5.44 -3.35
N ALA A 31 6.37 4.33 -2.68
CA ALA A 31 7.42 3.45 -2.21
C ALA A 31 8.08 2.72 -3.39
N PRO A 32 9.40 2.44 -3.32
CA PRO A 32 10.16 1.94 -4.48
C PRO A 32 9.67 0.62 -5.07
N ASN A 33 9.16 -0.28 -4.25
CA ASN A 33 8.75 -1.62 -4.69
C ASN A 33 7.24 -1.83 -4.60
N ALA A 34 6.47 -0.76 -4.60
CA ALA A 34 5.02 -0.85 -4.56
C ALA A 34 4.44 -1.07 -5.96
N VAL A 35 3.35 -1.82 -6.01
CA VAL A 35 2.53 -2.01 -7.20
C VAL A 35 1.31 -1.10 -7.06
N HIS A 36 1.01 -0.31 -8.08
CA HIS A 36 -0.11 0.64 -8.03
C HIS A 36 -1.38 0.02 -8.60
N ILE A 37 -2.38 -0.16 -7.76
CA ILE A 37 -3.72 -0.59 -8.17
C ILE A 37 -4.72 0.26 -7.39
N PRO A 38 -5.29 1.32 -8.00
CA PRO A 38 -6.27 2.15 -7.30
C PRO A 38 -7.41 1.33 -6.71
N LEU A 39 -7.92 1.74 -5.56
CA LEU A 39 -8.95 1.00 -4.84
C LEU A 39 -10.14 0.64 -5.73
N GLY A 40 -10.61 1.59 -6.55
CA GLY A 40 -11.77 1.35 -7.42
C GLY A 40 -11.51 0.35 -8.55
N GLU A 41 -10.24 0.08 -8.86
CA GLU A 41 -9.86 -0.86 -9.93
C GLU A 41 -9.46 -2.23 -9.38
N LEU A 42 -9.36 -2.35 -8.07
CA LEU A 42 -8.84 -3.56 -7.45
C LEU A 42 -9.61 -4.83 -7.85
N PRO A 43 -10.96 -4.85 -7.85
CA PRO A 43 -11.68 -6.05 -8.25
C PRO A 43 -11.38 -6.51 -9.68
N ALA A 44 -11.19 -5.56 -10.60
CA ALA A 44 -10.92 -5.88 -12.01
C ALA A 44 -9.47 -6.28 -12.25
N ARG A 45 -8.57 -5.98 -11.31
CA ARG A 45 -7.13 -6.14 -11.47
C ARG A 45 -6.50 -7.09 -10.45
N LEU A 46 -7.29 -8.00 -9.89
CA LEU A 46 -6.78 -8.99 -8.91
C LEU A 46 -5.59 -9.80 -9.43
N GLY A 47 -5.55 -10.07 -10.73
CA GLY A 47 -4.44 -10.79 -11.34
C GLY A 47 -3.11 -10.06 -11.30
N GLU A 48 -3.12 -8.76 -10.97
CA GLU A 48 -1.91 -7.95 -10.87
C GLU A 48 -1.35 -7.88 -9.45
N LEU A 49 -2.02 -8.50 -8.48
CA LEU A 49 -1.49 -8.57 -7.12
C LEU A 49 -0.17 -9.32 -7.14
N PRO A 50 0.86 -8.80 -6.45
CA PRO A 50 2.15 -9.46 -6.42
C PRO A 50 2.08 -10.80 -5.71
N GLU A 51 2.77 -11.78 -6.25
CA GLU A 51 2.93 -13.07 -5.58
C GLU A 51 4.01 -12.94 -4.52
N SER A 52 3.75 -13.51 -3.34
CA SER A 52 4.67 -13.46 -2.22
C SER A 52 4.44 -14.66 -1.33
N ASP A 53 5.50 -15.18 -0.73
CA ASP A 53 5.41 -16.25 0.26
C ASP A 53 4.93 -15.74 1.61
N GLY A 54 4.89 -14.42 1.79
CA GLY A 54 4.47 -13.79 3.03
C GLY A 54 3.32 -12.82 2.82
N THR A 55 3.00 -12.10 3.87
CA THR A 55 1.94 -11.10 3.88
C THR A 55 2.36 -9.88 3.05
N VAL A 56 1.47 -9.41 2.18
CA VAL A 56 1.69 -8.21 1.37
C VAL A 56 1.00 -7.02 2.03
N GLY A 57 1.75 -5.93 2.23
CA GLY A 57 1.19 -4.69 2.78
C GLY A 57 0.30 -3.98 1.77
N ILE A 58 -0.84 -3.48 2.22
CA ILE A 58 -1.72 -2.64 1.42
C ILE A 58 -1.66 -1.25 2.01
N VAL A 59 -1.36 -0.25 1.18
CA VAL A 59 -1.09 1.10 1.66
C VAL A 59 -1.93 2.13 0.91
N CYS A 60 -2.39 3.14 1.65
CA CYS A 60 -2.96 4.35 1.07
C CYS A 60 -2.32 5.57 1.75
N ARG A 61 -2.96 6.73 1.73
CA ARG A 61 -2.36 7.93 2.32
C ARG A 61 -2.29 7.83 3.85
N MET A 62 -3.39 7.48 4.51
CA MET A 62 -3.49 7.46 5.98
C MET A 62 -3.94 6.13 6.57
N GLY A 63 -4.36 5.19 5.76
CA GLY A 63 -4.78 3.86 6.23
C GLY A 63 -6.26 3.52 6.07
N GLY A 64 -7.12 4.47 5.71
CA GLY A 64 -8.57 4.23 5.60
C GLY A 64 -8.99 3.44 4.36
N ARG A 65 -8.54 3.88 3.19
CA ARG A 65 -8.84 3.18 1.94
C ARG A 65 -8.20 1.79 1.91
N SER A 66 -6.96 1.70 2.38
CA SER A 66 -6.26 0.42 2.44
C SER A 66 -6.91 -0.55 3.43
N ALA A 67 -7.45 -0.05 4.54
CA ALA A 67 -8.18 -0.90 5.49
C ALA A 67 -9.40 -1.55 4.81
N ARG A 68 -10.13 -0.78 4.00
CA ARG A 68 -11.27 -1.30 3.23
C ARG A 68 -10.82 -2.33 2.20
N ALA A 69 -9.70 -2.08 1.52
CA ALA A 69 -9.13 -3.03 0.58
C ALA A 69 -8.74 -4.34 1.27
N VAL A 70 -8.07 -4.26 2.41
CA VAL A 70 -7.66 -5.44 3.18
C VAL A 70 -8.88 -6.25 3.60
N GLN A 71 -9.91 -5.59 4.13
CA GLN A 71 -11.13 -6.27 4.55
C GLN A 71 -11.70 -7.12 3.40
N TRP A 72 -11.78 -6.55 2.22
CA TRP A 72 -12.30 -7.24 1.04
C TRP A 72 -11.36 -8.34 0.55
N LEU A 73 -10.05 -8.05 0.49
CA LEU A 73 -9.04 -9.01 0.01
C LEU A 73 -8.94 -10.25 0.90
N VAL A 74 -9.03 -10.06 2.22
CA VAL A 74 -9.03 -11.20 3.16
C VAL A 74 -10.21 -12.11 2.88
N MET A 75 -11.38 -11.54 2.59
CA MET A 75 -12.57 -12.32 2.23
C MET A 75 -12.38 -13.08 0.91
N GLN A 76 -11.51 -12.59 0.03
CA GLN A 76 -11.17 -13.27 -1.22
C GLN A 76 -10.04 -14.30 -1.05
N GLY A 77 -9.51 -14.45 0.15
CA GLY A 77 -8.49 -15.45 0.46
C GLY A 77 -7.04 -14.98 0.35
N TYR A 78 -6.80 -13.66 0.24
CA TYR A 78 -5.45 -13.12 0.12
C TYR A 78 -4.81 -12.85 1.48
N ASP A 79 -3.49 -13.09 1.56
CA ASP A 79 -2.69 -12.81 2.74
C ASP A 79 -2.13 -11.39 2.66
N VAL A 80 -2.88 -10.45 3.20
CA VAL A 80 -2.57 -9.02 3.15
C VAL A 80 -2.74 -8.38 4.52
N ALA A 81 -2.08 -7.24 4.72
CA ALA A 81 -2.20 -6.46 5.96
C ALA A 81 -2.25 -4.98 5.65
N ASN A 82 -3.04 -4.24 6.42
CA ASN A 82 -3.11 -2.79 6.29
C ASN A 82 -1.84 -2.16 6.89
N VAL A 83 -1.19 -1.29 6.13
CA VAL A 83 -0.04 -0.52 6.63
C VAL A 83 -0.58 0.67 7.42
N GLU A 84 -0.52 0.59 8.74
CA GLU A 84 -1.03 1.65 9.62
C GLU A 84 -0.31 2.98 9.38
N GLY A 85 -1.10 4.05 9.32
CA GLY A 85 -0.59 5.39 9.06
C GLY A 85 -0.28 5.68 7.61
N GLY A 86 -0.25 4.66 6.75
CA GLY A 86 -0.10 4.80 5.31
C GLY A 86 1.17 5.51 4.87
N MET A 87 1.11 6.14 3.69
CA MET A 87 2.27 6.83 3.13
C MET A 87 2.68 8.08 3.91
N LEU A 88 1.77 8.68 4.67
CA LEU A 88 2.16 9.78 5.55
C LEU A 88 3.14 9.31 6.62
N GLU A 89 2.87 8.17 7.24
CA GLU A 89 3.77 7.61 8.24
C GLU A 89 5.06 7.10 7.60
N TRP A 90 4.98 6.54 6.39
CA TRP A 90 6.15 6.11 5.62
C TRP A 90 7.11 7.27 5.40
N GLU A 91 6.61 8.40 4.94
CA GLU A 91 7.41 9.61 4.71
C GLU A 91 7.96 10.17 6.02
N ARG A 92 7.12 10.23 7.04
CA ARG A 92 7.51 10.72 8.37
C ARG A 92 8.63 9.88 8.98
N ALA A 93 8.63 8.58 8.75
CA ALA A 93 9.66 7.67 9.24
C ALA A 93 10.97 7.77 8.45
N GLY A 94 11.02 8.61 7.42
CA GLY A 94 12.22 8.80 6.61
C GLY A 94 12.48 7.70 5.61
N LYS A 95 11.47 6.89 5.32
CA LYS A 95 11.62 5.80 4.34
C LYS A 95 11.59 6.35 2.91
N THR A 96 12.15 5.58 1.99
CA THR A 96 12.34 6.00 0.61
C THR A 96 11.01 6.24 -0.11
N VAL A 97 10.89 7.42 -0.70
CA VAL A 97 9.78 7.81 -1.57
C VAL A 97 10.38 8.23 -2.91
N ILE A 98 9.87 7.67 -4.00
CA ILE A 98 10.37 7.96 -5.35
C ILE A 98 9.28 8.57 -6.23
N ALA A 99 9.71 9.34 -7.23
CA ALA A 99 8.87 9.92 -8.27
C ALA A 99 9.75 10.34 -9.43
N ASP A 100 9.14 10.77 -10.53
CA ASP A 100 9.89 11.27 -11.70
C ASP A 100 10.51 12.64 -11.44
N GLY A 101 10.06 13.35 -10.46
CA GLY A 101 10.60 14.65 -10.03
C GLY A 101 10.81 14.65 -8.54
N ASP A 102 10.45 15.76 -7.88
CA ASP A 102 10.52 15.85 -6.42
C ASP A 102 9.49 14.91 -5.79
N ALA A 103 9.97 13.86 -5.15
CA ALA A 103 9.10 12.87 -4.52
C ALA A 103 8.52 13.42 -3.21
N ARG A 104 7.21 13.30 -3.06
CA ARG A 104 6.51 13.73 -1.85
C ARG A 104 5.16 13.00 -1.73
N ILE A 105 4.62 12.99 -0.53
CA ILE A 105 3.28 12.46 -0.29
C ILE A 105 2.30 13.64 -0.23
N ILE A 106 1.37 13.67 -1.15
CA ILE A 106 0.34 14.73 -1.21
C ILE A 106 -0.93 14.30 -0.48
#